data_dcac7d6622d945c96cdce9bd62507ef2
#
_entry.id   dcac7d6622d945c96cdce9bd62507ef2
#
_cell.length_a   1.000
_cell.length_b   1.000
_cell.length_c   1.000
_cell.angle_alpha   90.00
_cell.angle_beta   90.00
_cell.angle_gamma   90.00
#
_symmetry.space_group_name_H-M   'P 1'
#
loop_
_entity.id
_entity.type
_entity.pdbx_description
1 polymer ?
#
loop_
_entity_poly.entity_id
_entity_poly.type
_entity_poly.pdbx_seq_one_letter_code
_entity_poly.pdbx_strand_id
1 'polypeptide(L)'
;YHRGKRKKNYYIFVKPKGTVTDTDFTEQYIRLVQEAIDHTGLEKDIPDLVINLTGSLVVRLEENQFIENDLKKSAVLAALLASCIILIYTRSWFSIPLIIFPLLLSLTYTFALTRLFIGHLNVISGFLVAILMGLGIDYGIHLYIRFKQELLKGKTIADAAELVVTQVGRSGLIAMLTTISVFSILSFSDFPGFSEFGKIATLGNVCAFLSYY
;
A
#
# COMPACT_ATOMS: atom_id res chain seq x y z
N TYR A 1 13.45 -36.81 -40.19
CA TYR A 1 12.44 -35.76 -40.57
C TYR A 1 11.32 -35.79 -39.55
N HIS A 2 11.44 -35.01 -38.45
CA HIS A 2 10.34 -34.78 -37.54
C HIS A 2 9.45 -33.69 -38.15
N ARG A 3 8.34 -34.09 -38.71
CA ARG A 3 7.26 -33.18 -39.12
C ARG A 3 6.57 -32.69 -37.84
N GLY A 4 6.93 -31.49 -37.35
CA GLY A 4 6.21 -30.86 -36.27
C GLY A 4 4.74 -30.69 -36.65
N LYS A 5 3.83 -31.31 -35.87
CA LYS A 5 2.39 -31.07 -35.97
C LYS A 5 2.17 -29.57 -35.77
N ARG A 6 1.68 -28.84 -36.78
CA ARG A 6 1.25 -27.45 -36.63
C ARG A 6 0.11 -27.44 -35.61
N LYS A 7 0.35 -26.94 -34.39
CA LYS A 7 -0.71 -26.67 -33.42
C LYS A 7 -1.64 -25.63 -34.07
N LYS A 8 -2.91 -25.95 -34.21
CA LYS A 8 -3.93 -24.99 -34.63
C LYS A 8 -4.43 -24.28 -33.41
N ASN A 9 -4.31 -22.97 -33.37
CA ASN A 9 -4.88 -22.14 -32.33
C ASN A 9 -6.25 -21.65 -32.78
N TYR A 10 -7.24 -21.76 -31.90
CA TYR A 10 -8.58 -21.22 -32.08
C TYR A 10 -8.80 -20.12 -31.05
N TYR A 11 -9.45 -19.04 -31.45
CA TYR A 11 -9.73 -17.90 -30.57
C TYR A 11 -11.24 -17.69 -30.50
N ILE A 12 -11.76 -17.61 -29.29
CA ILE A 12 -13.15 -17.26 -29.00
C ILE A 12 -13.11 -15.92 -28.27
N PHE A 13 -13.72 -14.91 -28.86
CA PHE A 13 -13.82 -13.58 -28.26
C PHE A 13 -15.15 -13.45 -27.53
N VAL A 14 -15.09 -13.20 -26.23
CA VAL A 14 -16.27 -12.97 -25.40
C VAL A 14 -16.20 -11.54 -24.86
N LYS A 15 -17.18 -10.71 -25.20
CA LYS A 15 -17.26 -9.31 -24.77
C LYS A 15 -18.22 -9.18 -23.60
N PRO A 16 -17.77 -8.79 -22.39
CA PRO A 16 -18.65 -8.52 -21.27
C PRO A 16 -19.47 -7.25 -21.49
N LYS A 17 -20.65 -7.17 -20.86
CA LYS A 17 -21.50 -5.98 -20.88
C LYS A 17 -21.21 -5.00 -19.73
N GLY A 18 -20.24 -5.32 -18.84
CA GLY A 18 -19.87 -4.51 -17.68
C GLY A 18 -18.63 -3.65 -17.89
N THR A 19 -18.37 -2.75 -16.95
CA THR A 19 -17.18 -1.89 -16.94
C THR A 19 -15.96 -2.64 -16.39
N VAL A 20 -14.85 -2.53 -17.07
CA VAL A 20 -13.55 -3.18 -16.76
C VAL A 20 -12.94 -2.69 -15.42
N THR A 21 -13.49 -1.63 -14.84
CA THR A 21 -13.03 -1.01 -13.57
C THR A 21 -13.62 -1.65 -12.31
N ASP A 22 -14.63 -2.49 -12.45
CA ASP A 22 -15.27 -3.18 -11.33
C ASP A 22 -14.59 -4.54 -11.10
N THR A 23 -13.85 -4.65 -10.01
CA THR A 23 -13.09 -5.87 -9.65
C THR A 23 -14.03 -7.02 -9.32
N ASP A 24 -15.13 -6.77 -8.60
CA ASP A 24 -16.11 -7.79 -8.21
C ASP A 24 -16.82 -8.35 -9.43
N PHE A 25 -17.23 -7.48 -10.37
CA PHE A 25 -17.79 -7.89 -11.64
C PHE A 25 -16.78 -8.73 -12.45
N THR A 26 -15.53 -8.31 -12.51
CA THR A 26 -14.48 -8.99 -13.28
C THR A 26 -14.24 -10.40 -12.73
N GLU A 27 -14.17 -10.55 -11.40
CA GLU A 27 -13.97 -11.83 -10.75
C GLU A 27 -15.13 -12.80 -10.97
N GLN A 28 -16.37 -12.32 -10.81
CA GLN A 28 -17.57 -13.11 -11.09
C GLN A 28 -17.65 -13.53 -12.55
N TYR A 29 -17.34 -12.61 -13.46
CA TYR A 29 -17.37 -12.90 -14.90
C TYR A 29 -16.35 -13.97 -15.30
N ILE A 30 -15.10 -13.87 -14.84
CA ILE A 30 -14.05 -14.85 -15.12
C ILE A 30 -14.43 -16.21 -14.53
N ARG A 31 -14.97 -16.25 -13.32
CA ARG A 31 -15.45 -17.49 -12.69
C ARG A 31 -16.55 -18.16 -13.54
N LEU A 32 -17.55 -17.40 -13.98
CA LEU A 32 -18.63 -17.91 -14.82
C LEU A 32 -18.11 -18.47 -16.15
N VAL A 33 -17.13 -17.80 -16.77
CA VAL A 33 -16.52 -18.27 -18.01
C VAL A 33 -15.73 -19.57 -17.76
N GLN A 34 -15.01 -19.64 -16.65
CA GLN A 34 -14.27 -20.85 -16.27
C GLN A 34 -15.21 -22.02 -15.99
N GLU A 35 -16.27 -21.81 -15.22
CA GLU A 35 -17.31 -22.81 -14.97
C GLU A 35 -17.97 -23.28 -16.27
N ALA A 36 -18.25 -22.37 -17.20
CA ALA A 36 -18.81 -22.72 -18.49
C ALA A 36 -17.83 -23.61 -19.32
N ILE A 37 -16.54 -23.32 -19.27
CA ILE A 37 -15.51 -24.14 -19.92
C ILE A 37 -15.46 -25.53 -19.29
N ASP A 38 -15.43 -25.61 -17.96
CA ASP A 38 -15.36 -26.86 -17.22
C ASP A 38 -16.60 -27.73 -17.49
N HIS A 39 -17.79 -27.12 -17.61
CA HIS A 39 -19.02 -27.81 -17.97
C HIS A 39 -19.02 -28.41 -19.38
N THR A 40 -18.23 -27.88 -20.31
CA THR A 40 -18.17 -28.43 -21.66
C THR A 40 -17.47 -29.78 -21.69
N GLY A 41 -16.59 -30.07 -20.73
CA GLY A 41 -15.80 -31.32 -20.69
C GLY A 41 -14.80 -31.49 -21.82
N LEU A 42 -14.59 -30.47 -22.68
CA LEU A 42 -13.77 -30.56 -23.90
C LEU A 42 -12.33 -30.99 -23.65
N GLU A 43 -11.75 -30.65 -22.53
CA GLU A 43 -10.38 -31.08 -22.17
C GLU A 43 -10.29 -32.58 -21.89
N LYS A 44 -11.40 -33.21 -21.46
CA LYS A 44 -11.48 -34.66 -21.26
C LYS A 44 -11.67 -35.41 -22.57
N ASP A 45 -12.37 -34.81 -23.51
CA ASP A 45 -12.70 -35.42 -24.80
C ASP A 45 -11.53 -35.29 -25.80
N ILE A 46 -10.68 -34.29 -25.64
CA ILE A 46 -9.56 -34.00 -26.54
C ILE A 46 -8.26 -33.89 -25.72
N PRO A 47 -7.45 -34.95 -25.62
CA PRO A 47 -6.28 -35.03 -24.74
C PRO A 47 -5.17 -33.99 -24.98
N ASP A 48 -5.11 -33.40 -26.20
CA ASP A 48 -4.10 -32.39 -26.57
C ASP A 48 -4.67 -30.95 -26.55
N LEU A 49 -5.90 -30.74 -26.06
CA LEU A 49 -6.55 -29.43 -25.98
C LEU A 49 -6.11 -28.73 -24.70
N VAL A 50 -5.59 -27.54 -24.86
CA VAL A 50 -5.31 -26.62 -23.73
C VAL A 50 -6.14 -25.38 -23.94
N ILE A 51 -7.02 -25.10 -22.99
CA ILE A 51 -7.87 -23.91 -23.00
C ILE A 51 -7.26 -22.88 -22.05
N ASN A 52 -6.89 -21.73 -22.58
CA ASN A 52 -6.37 -20.63 -21.77
C ASN A 52 -7.27 -19.42 -21.91
N LEU A 53 -7.68 -18.87 -20.78
CA LEU A 53 -8.34 -17.57 -20.73
C LEU A 53 -7.26 -16.48 -20.78
N THR A 54 -7.47 -15.49 -21.64
CA THR A 54 -6.59 -14.33 -21.73
C THR A 54 -7.41 -13.07 -22.09
N GLY A 55 -6.81 -11.94 -21.88
CA GLY A 55 -7.43 -10.66 -22.19
C GLY A 55 -7.27 -9.66 -21.05
N SER A 56 -7.63 -8.40 -21.29
CA SER A 56 -7.40 -7.32 -20.31
C SER A 56 -8.06 -7.54 -18.94
N LEU A 57 -9.16 -8.29 -18.87
CA LEU A 57 -9.84 -8.62 -17.61
C LEU A 57 -9.07 -9.66 -16.81
N VAL A 58 -8.60 -10.73 -17.47
CA VAL A 58 -7.84 -11.80 -16.80
C VAL A 58 -6.51 -11.26 -16.30
N VAL A 59 -5.77 -10.55 -17.16
CA VAL A 59 -4.48 -9.96 -16.80
C VAL A 59 -4.62 -8.99 -15.62
N ARG A 60 -5.63 -8.13 -15.61
CA ARG A 60 -5.88 -7.21 -14.49
C ARG A 60 -6.23 -7.93 -13.20
N LEU A 61 -7.02 -9.00 -13.26
CA LEU A 61 -7.36 -9.77 -12.07
C LEU A 61 -6.12 -10.45 -11.49
N GLU A 62 -5.32 -11.08 -12.33
CA GLU A 62 -4.05 -11.69 -11.92
C GLU A 62 -3.08 -10.66 -11.35
N GLU A 63 -2.89 -9.52 -12.04
CA GLU A 63 -2.06 -8.42 -11.55
C GLU A 63 -2.53 -7.93 -10.18
N ASN A 64 -3.83 -7.69 -9.99
CA ASN A 64 -4.37 -7.23 -8.71
C ASN A 64 -4.12 -8.24 -7.58
N GLN A 65 -4.33 -9.54 -7.82
CA GLN A 65 -4.09 -10.59 -6.81
C GLN A 65 -2.60 -10.72 -6.46
N PHE A 66 -1.71 -10.68 -7.46
CA PHE A 66 -0.26 -10.71 -7.22
C PHE A 66 0.18 -9.51 -6.41
N ILE A 67 -0.27 -8.31 -6.78
CA ILE A 67 0.09 -7.07 -6.10
C ILE A 67 -0.44 -7.06 -4.67
N GLU A 68 -1.67 -7.50 -4.41
CA GLU A 68 -2.23 -7.56 -3.06
C GLU A 68 -1.41 -8.48 -2.15
N ASN A 69 -1.01 -9.64 -2.64
CA ASN A 69 -0.17 -10.59 -1.89
C ASN A 69 1.23 -10.04 -1.65
N ASP A 70 1.85 -9.41 -2.64
CA ASP A 70 3.18 -8.83 -2.52
C ASP A 70 3.17 -7.60 -1.60
N LEU A 71 2.11 -6.79 -1.64
CA LEU A 71 1.92 -5.67 -0.71
C LEU A 71 1.78 -6.15 0.73
N LYS A 72 0.98 -7.20 0.99
CA LYS A 72 0.84 -7.77 2.33
C LYS A 72 2.17 -8.29 2.86
N LYS A 73 2.91 -9.06 2.05
CA LYS A 73 4.23 -9.58 2.43
C LYS A 73 5.23 -8.46 2.68
N SER A 74 5.27 -7.47 1.79
CA SER A 74 6.17 -6.31 1.91
C SER A 74 5.85 -5.46 3.13
N ALA A 75 4.57 -5.23 3.43
CA ALA A 75 4.14 -4.48 4.61
C ALA A 75 4.53 -5.20 5.92
N VAL A 76 4.32 -6.53 5.99
CA VAL A 76 4.74 -7.33 7.15
C VAL A 76 6.26 -7.29 7.31
N LEU A 77 7.01 -7.49 6.24
CA LEU A 77 8.48 -7.44 6.28
C LEU A 77 8.98 -6.05 6.69
N ALA A 78 8.40 -4.99 6.15
CA ALA A 78 8.73 -3.61 6.52
C ALA A 78 8.44 -3.35 8.01
N ALA A 79 7.30 -3.80 8.53
CA ALA A 79 6.95 -3.66 9.93
C ALA A 79 7.92 -4.42 10.86
N LEU A 80 8.33 -5.64 10.47
CA LEU A 80 9.31 -6.43 11.22
C LEU A 80 10.69 -5.77 11.23
N LEU A 81 11.17 -5.32 10.07
CA LEU A 81 12.46 -4.63 9.95
C LEU A 81 12.45 -3.32 10.73
N ALA A 82 11.40 -2.52 10.61
CA ALA A 82 11.24 -1.29 11.37
C ALA A 82 11.24 -1.55 12.88
N SER A 83 10.48 -2.54 13.35
CA SER A 83 10.46 -2.93 14.76
C SER A 83 11.83 -3.40 15.24
N CYS A 84 12.57 -4.15 14.44
CA CYS A 84 13.92 -4.60 14.74
C CYS A 84 14.89 -3.41 14.88
N ILE A 85 14.84 -2.46 13.93
CA ILE A 85 15.66 -1.24 13.95
C ILE A 85 15.34 -0.40 15.19
N ILE A 86 14.04 -0.20 15.50
CA ILE A 86 13.59 0.53 16.68
C ILE A 86 14.17 -0.13 17.96
N LEU A 87 14.08 -1.47 18.08
CA LEU A 87 14.60 -2.20 19.23
C LEU A 87 16.10 -2.06 19.39
N ILE A 88 16.86 -2.25 18.32
CA ILE A 88 18.31 -2.13 18.34
C ILE A 88 18.75 -0.73 18.77
N TYR A 89 18.07 0.28 18.23
CA TYR A 89 18.44 1.67 18.47
C TYR A 89 17.98 2.18 19.85
N THR A 90 16.75 1.89 20.24
CA THR A 90 16.18 2.39 21.50
C THR A 90 16.53 1.55 22.70
N ARG A 91 16.89 0.26 22.48
CA ARG A 91 17.14 -0.74 23.53
C ARG A 91 16.00 -0.82 24.55
N SER A 92 14.77 -0.62 24.12
CA SER A 92 13.59 -0.63 24.98
C SER A 92 12.38 -1.22 24.24
N TRP A 93 11.78 -2.23 24.84
CA TRP A 93 10.57 -2.85 24.29
C TRP A 93 9.35 -1.89 24.30
N PHE A 94 9.32 -0.94 25.23
CA PHE A 94 8.25 0.04 25.33
C PHE A 94 8.25 1.08 24.20
N SER A 95 9.36 1.21 23.48
CA SER A 95 9.44 2.13 22.32
C SER A 95 8.60 1.66 21.14
N ILE A 96 8.42 0.34 20.98
CA ILE A 96 7.66 -0.24 19.87
C ILE A 96 6.21 0.24 19.88
N PRO A 97 5.40 -0.04 20.93
CA PRO A 97 4.01 0.40 20.94
C PRO A 97 3.88 1.92 20.89
N LEU A 98 4.80 2.65 21.51
CA LEU A 98 4.78 4.12 21.54
C LEU A 98 5.01 4.73 20.15
N ILE A 99 5.80 4.09 19.29
CA ILE A 99 6.06 4.53 17.92
C ILE A 99 5.03 3.96 16.95
N ILE A 100 4.66 2.69 17.10
CA ILE A 100 3.78 2.01 16.15
C ILE A 100 2.32 2.42 16.31
N PHE A 101 1.85 2.69 17.52
CA PHE A 101 0.44 3.06 17.74
C PHE A 101 0.03 4.35 16.99
N PRO A 102 0.75 5.48 17.10
CA PRO A 102 0.44 6.65 16.29
C PRO A 102 0.55 6.41 14.78
N LEU A 103 1.49 5.56 14.35
CA LEU A 103 1.63 5.17 12.96
C LEU A 103 0.39 4.46 12.44
N LEU A 104 -0.11 3.46 13.16
CA LEU A 104 -1.34 2.74 12.79
C LEU A 104 -2.55 3.68 12.76
N LEU A 105 -2.62 4.60 13.71
CA LEU A 105 -3.66 5.61 13.76
C LEU A 105 -3.61 6.52 12.51
N SER A 106 -2.41 6.96 12.13
CA SER A 106 -2.21 7.78 10.94
C SER A 106 -2.61 7.07 9.65
N LEU A 107 -2.27 5.78 9.52
CA LEU A 107 -2.68 4.96 8.39
C LEU A 107 -4.20 4.82 8.33
N THR A 108 -4.85 4.57 9.48
CA THR A 108 -6.31 4.46 9.56
C THR A 108 -6.98 5.75 9.11
N TYR A 109 -6.51 6.90 9.58
CA TYR A 109 -7.02 8.21 9.13
C TYR A 109 -6.76 8.45 7.64
N THR A 110 -5.58 8.09 7.16
CA THR A 110 -5.24 8.22 5.74
C THR A 110 -6.19 7.41 4.86
N PHE A 111 -6.46 6.16 5.21
CA PHE A 111 -7.40 5.33 4.45
C PHE A 111 -8.85 5.83 4.55
N ALA A 112 -9.28 6.27 5.73
CA ALA A 112 -10.60 6.84 5.91
C ALA A 112 -10.80 8.10 5.02
N LEU A 113 -9.84 9.01 5.03
CA LEU A 113 -9.87 10.22 4.20
C LEU A 113 -9.74 9.90 2.71
N THR A 114 -8.91 8.94 2.34
CA THR A 114 -8.81 8.46 0.95
C THR A 114 -10.15 7.93 0.46
N ARG A 115 -10.83 7.13 1.28
CA ARG A 115 -12.18 6.62 0.95
C ARG A 115 -13.18 7.75 0.76
N LEU A 116 -13.09 8.79 1.59
CA LEU A 116 -14.02 9.93 1.55
C LEU A 116 -13.78 10.85 0.34
N PHE A 117 -12.52 11.15 0.01
CA PHE A 117 -12.16 12.15 -1.01
C PHE A 117 -11.89 11.56 -2.40
N ILE A 118 -11.38 10.35 -2.49
CA ILE A 118 -10.95 9.72 -3.74
C ILE A 118 -11.87 8.55 -4.11
N GLY A 119 -12.34 7.81 -3.11
CA GLY A 119 -13.34 6.74 -3.27
C GLY A 119 -12.78 5.36 -3.59
N HIS A 120 -11.57 5.27 -4.14
CA HIS A 120 -10.90 4.01 -4.49
C HIS A 120 -9.39 4.10 -4.27
N LEU A 121 -8.76 2.94 -4.26
CA LEU A 121 -7.30 2.80 -4.28
C LEU A 121 -6.89 2.12 -5.57
N ASN A 122 -5.89 2.65 -6.24
CA ASN A 122 -5.26 1.98 -7.37
C ASN A 122 -4.02 1.19 -6.90
N VAL A 123 -3.50 0.38 -7.81
CA VAL A 123 -2.30 -0.43 -7.55
C VAL A 123 -1.10 0.40 -7.09
N ILE A 124 -0.88 1.55 -7.74
CA ILE A 124 0.23 2.46 -7.39
C ILE A 124 0.03 3.02 -5.97
N SER A 125 -1.22 3.34 -5.61
CA SER A 125 -1.55 3.79 -4.25
C SER A 125 -1.33 2.72 -3.18
N GLY A 126 -1.36 1.43 -3.54
CA GLY A 126 -1.05 0.33 -2.63
C GLY A 126 0.37 0.41 -2.06
N PHE A 127 1.35 0.82 -2.87
CA PHE A 127 2.73 1.01 -2.42
C PHE A 127 2.88 2.14 -1.39
N LEU A 128 1.91 3.06 -1.32
CA LEU A 128 1.92 4.15 -0.34
C LEU A 128 1.93 3.66 1.10
N VAL A 129 1.34 2.51 1.39
CA VAL A 129 1.36 1.96 2.76
C VAL A 129 2.79 1.79 3.25
N ALA A 130 3.65 1.17 2.45
CA ALA A 130 5.05 0.98 2.81
C ALA A 130 5.82 2.31 2.92
N ILE A 131 5.55 3.26 2.03
CA ILE A 131 6.17 4.58 2.06
C ILE A 131 5.73 5.37 3.29
N LEU A 132 4.43 5.41 3.58
CA LEU A 132 3.88 6.11 4.74
C LEU A 132 4.33 5.48 6.07
N MET A 133 4.49 4.14 6.10
CA MET A 133 5.10 3.47 7.25
C MET A 133 6.53 3.97 7.49
N GLY A 134 7.36 4.06 6.45
CA GLY A 134 8.72 4.57 6.57
C GLY A 134 8.75 6.02 7.05
N LEU A 135 8.02 6.91 6.37
CA LEU A 135 7.96 8.34 6.72
C LEU A 135 7.36 8.57 8.12
N GLY A 136 6.33 7.82 8.49
CA GLY A 136 5.68 7.95 9.79
C GLY A 136 6.58 7.48 10.94
N ILE A 137 7.30 6.38 10.77
CA ILE A 137 8.21 5.86 11.79
C ILE A 137 9.29 6.89 12.15
N ASP A 138 9.79 7.65 11.18
CA ASP A 138 10.82 8.66 11.41
C ASP A 138 10.36 9.73 12.43
N TYR A 139 9.12 10.20 12.35
CA TYR A 139 8.57 11.12 13.36
C TYR A 139 8.62 10.50 14.76
N GLY A 140 8.16 9.27 14.89
CA GLY A 140 8.13 8.56 16.17
C GLY A 140 9.52 8.32 16.76
N ILE A 141 10.49 7.93 15.94
CA ILE A 141 11.87 7.70 16.36
C ILE A 141 12.48 9.01 16.89
N HIS A 142 12.36 10.10 16.15
CA HIS A 142 12.92 11.39 16.55
C HIS A 142 12.31 11.91 17.86
N LEU A 143 10.98 11.82 18.00
CA LEU A 143 10.27 12.17 19.23
C LEU A 143 10.74 11.33 20.42
N TYR A 144 10.75 10.01 20.25
CA TYR A 144 11.13 9.08 21.32
C TYR A 144 12.57 9.29 21.79
N ILE A 145 13.50 9.43 20.86
CA ILE A 145 14.92 9.63 21.20
C ILE A 145 15.11 10.93 21.97
N ARG A 146 14.52 12.01 21.48
CA ARG A 146 14.64 13.28 22.15
C ARG A 146 14.01 13.24 23.53
N PHE A 147 12.85 12.64 23.67
CA PHE A 147 12.18 12.44 24.96
C PHE A 147 13.09 11.70 25.96
N LYS A 148 13.67 10.59 25.53
CA LYS A 148 14.61 9.80 26.36
C LYS A 148 15.83 10.62 26.77
N GLN A 149 16.38 11.41 25.85
CA GLN A 149 17.52 12.29 26.15
C GLN A 149 17.20 13.32 27.22
N GLU A 150 16.02 13.94 27.18
CA GLU A 150 15.62 14.94 28.16
C GLU A 150 15.33 14.33 29.54
N LEU A 151 14.77 13.12 29.59
CA LEU A 151 14.65 12.35 30.84
C LEU A 151 16.01 12.02 31.46
N LEU A 152 16.99 11.63 30.66
CA LEU A 152 18.35 11.36 31.14
C LEU A 152 19.07 12.61 31.69
N LYS A 153 18.64 13.80 31.29
CA LYS A 153 19.11 15.07 31.84
C LYS A 153 18.45 15.44 33.16
N GLY A 154 17.55 14.59 33.69
CA GLY A 154 16.88 14.80 34.96
C GLY A 154 15.59 15.63 34.88
N LYS A 155 15.05 15.87 33.69
CA LYS A 155 13.75 16.55 33.54
C LYS A 155 12.59 15.65 33.99
N THR A 156 11.50 16.28 34.42
CA THR A 156 10.26 15.54 34.63
C THR A 156 9.65 15.04 33.32
N ILE A 157 8.76 14.06 33.39
CA ILE A 157 8.07 13.52 32.22
C ILE A 157 7.31 14.62 31.46
N ALA A 158 6.63 15.53 32.23
CA ALA A 158 5.86 16.62 31.66
C ALA A 158 6.76 17.65 30.94
N ASP A 159 7.83 18.08 31.58
CA ASP A 159 8.77 19.06 31.00
C ASP A 159 9.49 18.49 29.76
N ALA A 160 9.85 17.19 29.80
CA ALA A 160 10.46 16.51 28.69
C ALA A 160 9.48 16.41 27.50
N ALA A 161 8.22 16.06 27.74
CA ALA A 161 7.20 15.97 26.71
C ALA A 161 6.93 17.33 26.06
N GLU A 162 6.72 18.39 26.84
CA GLU A 162 6.50 19.75 26.32
C GLU A 162 7.65 20.22 25.46
N LEU A 163 8.89 20.01 25.91
CA LEU A 163 10.08 20.41 25.18
C LEU A 163 10.23 19.65 23.88
N VAL A 164 9.93 18.35 23.87
CA VAL A 164 10.01 17.52 22.68
C VAL A 164 8.98 17.94 21.64
N VAL A 165 7.72 18.13 22.06
CA VAL A 165 6.66 18.58 21.15
C VAL A 165 7.01 19.95 20.54
N THR A 166 7.55 20.87 21.32
CA THR A 166 7.88 22.21 20.80
C THR A 166 9.12 22.23 19.91
N GLN A 167 10.19 21.55 20.28
CA GLN A 167 11.46 21.58 19.52
C GLN A 167 11.46 20.60 18.34
N VAL A 168 11.09 19.35 18.57
CA VAL A 168 11.05 18.33 17.50
C VAL A 168 9.83 18.58 16.60
N GLY A 169 8.71 19.05 17.16
CA GLY A 169 7.53 19.41 16.39
C GLY A 169 7.82 20.47 15.32
N ARG A 170 8.62 21.49 15.66
CA ARG A 170 9.01 22.52 14.67
C ARG A 170 9.83 21.95 13.52
N SER A 171 10.82 21.11 13.81
CA SER A 171 11.62 20.46 12.78
C SER A 171 10.80 19.44 11.97
N GLY A 172 9.91 18.69 12.64
CA GLY A 172 8.98 17.77 12.01
C GLY A 172 7.99 18.48 11.09
N LEU A 173 7.48 19.67 11.48
CA LEU A 173 6.63 20.49 10.63
C LEU A 173 7.32 20.90 9.33
N ILE A 174 8.58 21.33 9.42
CA ILE A 174 9.37 21.67 8.22
C ILE A 174 9.56 20.45 7.33
N ALA A 175 9.93 19.30 7.90
CA ALA A 175 10.06 18.05 7.16
C ALA A 175 8.74 17.63 6.51
N MET A 176 7.62 17.73 7.21
CA MET A 176 6.29 17.50 6.66
C MET A 176 6.01 18.41 5.46
N LEU A 177 6.23 19.72 5.60
CA LEU A 177 5.95 20.69 4.54
C LEU A 177 6.80 20.45 3.29
N THR A 178 8.08 20.10 3.44
CA THR A 178 8.94 19.75 2.30
C THR A 178 8.45 18.49 1.57
N THR A 179 8.08 17.46 2.31
CA THR A 179 7.55 16.20 1.76
C THR A 179 6.20 16.42 1.07
N ILE A 180 5.30 17.20 1.68
CA ILE A 180 4.01 17.58 1.10
C ILE A 180 4.22 18.33 -0.23
N SER A 181 5.18 19.27 -0.27
CA SER A 181 5.46 20.04 -1.49
C SER A 181 5.83 19.11 -2.66
N VAL A 182 6.65 18.09 -2.42
CA VAL A 182 7.04 17.11 -3.43
C VAL A 182 5.84 16.28 -3.90
N PHE A 183 5.07 15.71 -2.98
CA PHE A 183 3.91 14.90 -3.35
C PHE A 183 2.77 15.72 -3.96
N SER A 184 2.62 16.98 -3.57
CA SER A 184 1.65 17.89 -4.17
C SER A 184 1.95 18.16 -5.64
N ILE A 185 3.23 18.28 -6.03
CA ILE A 185 3.61 18.42 -7.46
C ILE A 185 3.15 17.18 -8.23
N LEU A 186 3.31 15.98 -7.64
CA LEU A 186 2.88 14.74 -8.28
C LEU A 186 1.36 14.66 -8.46
N SER A 187 0.59 15.36 -7.61
CA SER A 187 -0.88 15.45 -7.70
C SER A 187 -1.37 16.14 -8.97
N PHE A 188 -0.52 16.93 -9.64
CA PHE A 188 -0.83 17.60 -10.91
C PHE A 188 -0.44 16.76 -12.14
N SER A 189 -0.01 15.52 -11.97
CA SER A 189 0.31 14.63 -13.09
C SER A 189 -0.93 14.33 -13.93
N ASP A 190 -0.77 14.33 -15.26
CA ASP A 190 -1.82 13.91 -16.20
C ASP A 190 -2.14 12.41 -16.10
N PHE A 191 -1.21 11.62 -15.58
CA PHE A 191 -1.46 10.20 -15.34
C PHE A 191 -2.24 10.00 -14.03
N PRO A 192 -3.49 9.47 -14.09
CA PRO A 192 -4.36 9.38 -12.94
C PRO A 192 -3.73 8.66 -11.75
N GLY A 193 -2.97 7.57 -11.99
CA GLY A 193 -2.32 6.80 -10.94
C GLY A 193 -1.31 7.61 -10.13
N PHE A 194 -0.52 8.47 -10.77
CA PHE A 194 0.42 9.35 -10.06
C PHE A 194 -0.26 10.53 -9.40
N SER A 195 -1.31 11.07 -10.03
CA SER A 195 -2.11 12.13 -9.41
C SER A 195 -2.78 11.67 -8.12
N GLU A 196 -3.42 10.49 -8.11
CA GLU A 196 -4.02 9.90 -6.92
C GLU A 196 -2.97 9.55 -5.86
N PHE A 197 -1.86 8.95 -6.27
CA PHE A 197 -0.72 8.67 -5.40
C PHE A 197 -0.23 9.94 -4.69
N GLY A 198 -0.01 11.03 -5.41
CA GLY A 198 0.43 12.30 -4.83
C GLY A 198 -0.56 12.86 -3.81
N LYS A 199 -1.87 12.80 -4.11
CA LYS A 199 -2.93 13.24 -3.19
C LYS A 199 -2.96 12.41 -1.91
N ILE A 200 -2.90 11.08 -2.03
CA ILE A 200 -2.95 10.17 -0.89
C ILE A 200 -1.66 10.30 -0.04
N ALA A 201 -0.50 10.42 -0.68
CA ALA A 201 0.77 10.61 0.00
C ALA A 201 0.81 11.93 0.79
N THR A 202 0.28 13.00 0.21
CA THR A 202 0.14 14.31 0.87
C THR A 202 -0.76 14.20 2.10
N LEU A 203 -1.96 13.61 1.96
CA LEU A 203 -2.88 13.39 3.09
C LEU A 203 -2.25 12.50 4.16
N GLY A 204 -1.61 11.41 3.76
CA GLY A 204 -0.98 10.46 4.66
C GLY A 204 0.15 11.07 5.47
N ASN A 205 0.97 11.92 4.86
CA ASN A 205 2.05 12.61 5.58
C ASN A 205 1.52 13.63 6.60
N VAL A 206 0.42 14.34 6.26
CA VAL A 206 -0.28 15.21 7.23
C VAL A 206 -0.84 14.39 8.39
N CYS A 207 -1.54 13.29 8.10
CA CYS A 207 -2.08 12.39 9.12
C CYS A 207 -0.98 11.81 10.01
N ALA A 208 0.17 11.42 9.42
CA ALA A 208 1.31 10.93 10.18
C ALA A 208 1.82 12.01 11.14
N PHE A 209 2.10 13.20 10.65
CA PHE A 209 2.53 14.30 11.50
C PHE A 209 1.54 14.56 12.66
N LEU A 210 0.24 14.73 12.35
CA LEU A 210 -0.78 15.02 13.37
C LEU A 210 -0.99 13.89 14.38
N SER A 211 -0.70 12.65 14.02
CA SER A 211 -0.85 11.50 14.94
C SER A 211 0.29 11.40 15.94
N TYR A 212 1.45 11.97 15.65
CA TYR A 212 2.61 11.97 16.54
C TYR A 212 2.73 13.22 17.41
N TYR A 213 2.10 14.33 17.02
CA TYR A 213 2.17 15.62 17.72
C TYR A 213 0.82 16.06 18.25
#